data_1c54e8ddfee649bab7fee8bc35583b5c
#
_entry.id   1c54e8ddfee649bab7fee8bc35583b5c
#
_cell.length_a   1.000
_cell.length_b   1.000
_cell.length_c   1.000
_cell.angle_alpha   90.00
_cell.angle_beta   90.00
_cell.angle_gamma   90.00
#
_symmetry.space_group_name_H-M   'P 1'
#
loop_
_entity.id
_entity.type
_entity.pdbx_description
1 polymer ?
#
loop_
_entity_poly.entity_id
_entity_poly.type
_entity_poly.pdbx_seq_one_letter_code
_entity_poly.pdbx_strand_id
1 'polypeptide(L)'
;MSDGLEDQLYACLANRRWAHAVVSQQPFVNVTRLSAVAVEAMNTLTDQEWLEAMKAHPRIGERGGGAPDSSVREQSRAMQSPPATLEALDAENRRYEDKFGHVFLIAASGRSGDEILAELRRRMSDDPAAEFTEAKRELRKITLLRLEKIRYP
;
A
#
# COMPACT_ATOMS: atom_id res chain seq x y z
N MET A 1 7.69 23.30 6.21
CA MET A 1 6.70 23.86 5.31
C MET A 1 5.65 22.83 4.98
N SER A 2 4.38 23.26 4.86
CA SER A 2 3.27 22.35 4.64
C SER A 2 3.40 21.56 3.34
N ASP A 3 3.98 22.16 2.30
CA ASP A 3 4.16 21.49 1.00
C ASP A 3 5.03 20.26 1.11
N GLY A 4 6.09 20.33 1.91
CA GLY A 4 6.96 19.17 2.12
C GLY A 4 6.24 18.01 2.80
N LEU A 5 5.43 18.31 3.79
CA LEU A 5 4.65 17.28 4.48
C LEU A 5 3.55 16.71 3.60
N GLU A 6 2.87 17.56 2.83
CA GLU A 6 1.82 17.07 1.92
C GLU A 6 2.40 16.10 0.90
N ASP A 7 3.58 16.40 0.34
CA ASP A 7 4.25 15.50 -0.60
C ASP A 7 4.66 14.19 0.07
N GLN A 8 5.13 14.24 1.31
CA GLN A 8 5.47 13.02 2.07
C GLN A 8 4.22 12.17 2.31
N LEU A 9 3.10 12.80 2.64
CA LEU A 9 1.83 12.10 2.84
C LEU A 9 1.34 11.49 1.54
N TYR A 10 1.42 12.22 0.44
CA TYR A 10 1.04 11.69 -0.87
C TYR A 10 1.89 10.46 -1.26
N ALA A 11 3.14 10.44 -0.87
CA ALA A 11 4.00 9.27 -1.07
C ALA A 11 3.54 8.07 -0.23
N CYS A 12 2.86 8.30 0.88
CA CYS A 12 2.31 7.23 1.73
C CYS A 12 1.00 6.67 1.17
N LEU A 13 0.14 7.54 0.66
CA LEU A 13 -1.13 7.18 0.06
C LEU A 13 -1.42 8.19 -1.04
N ALA A 14 -1.49 7.73 -2.27
CA ALA A 14 -1.55 8.60 -3.46
C ALA A 14 -2.94 9.21 -3.66
N ASN A 15 -3.29 10.16 -2.78
CA ASN A 15 -4.52 10.95 -2.88
C ASN A 15 -4.27 12.33 -2.31
N ARG A 16 -4.36 13.36 -3.16
CA ARG A 16 -4.06 14.74 -2.74
C ARG A 16 -5.11 15.30 -1.79
N ARG A 17 -6.37 14.96 -1.98
CA ARG A 17 -7.44 15.41 -1.09
C ARG A 17 -7.20 14.90 0.33
N TRP A 18 -6.85 13.61 0.47
CA TRP A 18 -6.51 13.02 1.75
C TRP A 18 -5.28 13.69 2.36
N ALA A 19 -4.21 13.82 1.58
CA ALA A 19 -2.96 14.44 2.07
C ALA A 19 -3.20 15.86 2.55
N HIS A 20 -3.96 16.64 1.80
CA HIS A 20 -4.31 18.02 2.16
C HIS A 20 -5.15 18.06 3.45
N ALA A 21 -6.12 17.18 3.58
CA ALA A 21 -6.96 17.10 4.78
C ALA A 21 -6.12 16.79 6.02
N VAL A 22 -5.16 15.90 5.92
CA VAL A 22 -4.26 15.57 7.04
C VAL A 22 -3.40 16.79 7.40
N VAL A 23 -2.77 17.41 6.40
CA VAL A 23 -1.93 18.59 6.62
C VAL A 23 -2.70 19.72 7.32
N SER A 24 -3.97 19.89 6.98
CA SER A 24 -4.79 20.96 7.55
C SER A 24 -5.00 20.82 9.07
N GLN A 25 -4.69 19.65 9.63
CA GLN A 25 -4.83 19.40 11.07
C GLN A 25 -3.53 19.63 11.85
N GLN A 26 -2.49 20.16 11.19
CA GLN A 26 -1.24 20.51 11.88
C GLN A 26 -1.47 21.57 12.93
N PRO A 27 -0.64 21.59 14.02
CA PRO A 27 0.47 20.70 14.30
C PRO A 27 0.05 19.39 14.94
N PHE A 28 0.92 18.36 14.85
CA PHE A 28 0.68 17.08 15.50
C PHE A 28 1.64 16.95 16.69
N VAL A 29 1.13 16.51 17.83
CA VAL A 29 1.94 16.35 19.04
C VAL A 29 2.86 15.13 18.96
N ASN A 30 2.44 14.09 18.22
CA ASN A 30 3.23 12.87 18.04
C ASN A 30 2.68 12.07 16.86
N VAL A 31 3.37 10.95 16.54
CA VAL A 31 2.97 10.08 15.42
C VAL A 31 1.62 9.42 15.66
N THR A 32 1.27 9.16 16.90
CA THR A 32 -0.05 8.59 17.25
C THR A 32 -1.18 9.53 16.81
N ARG A 33 -1.02 10.83 17.06
CA ARG A 33 -2.01 11.82 16.63
C ARG A 33 -2.07 11.94 15.11
N LEU A 34 -0.91 11.94 14.46
CA LEU A 34 -0.84 11.96 13.00
C LEU A 34 -1.57 10.75 12.41
N SER A 35 -1.31 9.56 12.95
CA SER A 35 -1.95 8.32 12.48
C SER A 35 -3.45 8.36 12.68
N ALA A 36 -3.93 8.88 13.81
CA ALA A 36 -5.37 8.99 14.09
C ALA A 36 -6.05 9.91 13.09
N VAL A 37 -5.45 11.07 12.80
CA VAL A 37 -5.97 12.01 11.81
C VAL A 37 -5.97 11.39 10.41
N ALA A 38 -4.90 10.68 10.06
CA ALA A 38 -4.78 10.02 8.77
C ALA A 38 -5.87 8.96 8.56
N VAL A 39 -6.14 8.12 9.58
CA VAL A 39 -7.19 7.10 9.52
C VAL A 39 -8.56 7.73 9.37
N GLU A 40 -8.84 8.79 10.15
CA GLU A 40 -10.11 9.49 10.09
C GLU A 40 -10.35 10.05 8.69
N ALA A 41 -9.32 10.66 8.09
CA ALA A 41 -9.39 11.18 6.73
C ALA A 41 -9.55 10.06 5.69
N MET A 42 -8.92 8.90 5.90
CA MET A 42 -9.08 7.74 5.02
C MET A 42 -10.53 7.27 4.95
N ASN A 43 -11.28 7.39 6.05
CA ASN A 43 -12.66 6.94 6.10
C ASN A 43 -13.59 7.79 5.21
N THR A 44 -13.11 8.92 4.73
CA THR A 44 -13.88 9.79 3.82
C THR A 44 -13.60 9.50 2.33
N LEU A 45 -12.64 8.60 2.04
CA LEU A 45 -12.29 8.28 0.66
C LEU A 45 -13.39 7.46 -0.01
N THR A 46 -13.69 7.81 -1.27
CA THR A 46 -14.63 7.04 -2.08
C THR A 46 -13.93 5.79 -2.61
N ASP A 47 -14.72 4.83 -3.08
CA ASP A 47 -14.17 3.62 -3.71
C ASP A 47 -13.30 3.97 -4.93
N GLN A 48 -13.72 4.98 -5.70
CA GLN A 48 -12.92 5.43 -6.84
C GLN A 48 -11.57 5.99 -6.39
N GLU A 49 -11.55 6.75 -5.30
CA GLU A 49 -10.30 7.28 -4.74
C GLU A 49 -9.39 6.16 -4.25
N TRP A 50 -9.96 5.12 -3.62
CA TRP A 50 -9.18 3.95 -3.21
C TRP A 50 -8.57 3.24 -4.43
N LEU A 51 -9.33 3.06 -5.50
CA LEU A 51 -8.83 2.43 -6.73
C LEU A 51 -7.70 3.25 -7.37
N GLU A 52 -7.85 4.57 -7.39
CA GLU A 52 -6.79 5.45 -7.91
C GLU A 52 -5.51 5.35 -7.08
N ALA A 53 -5.64 5.32 -5.75
CA ALA A 53 -4.50 5.16 -4.87
C ALA A 53 -3.81 3.81 -5.09
N MET A 54 -4.59 2.75 -5.29
CA MET A 54 -4.05 1.41 -5.55
C MET A 54 -3.21 1.36 -6.82
N LYS A 55 -3.55 2.14 -7.84
CA LYS A 55 -2.80 2.18 -9.11
C LYS A 55 -1.37 2.68 -8.92
N ALA A 56 -1.10 3.41 -7.85
CA ALA A 56 0.23 3.95 -7.59
C ALA A 56 1.20 2.91 -7.01
N HIS A 57 0.71 1.72 -6.66
CA HIS A 57 1.54 0.68 -6.07
C HIS A 57 2.06 -0.29 -7.12
N PRO A 58 3.36 -0.65 -7.06
CA PRO A 58 3.91 -1.67 -7.95
C PRO A 58 3.39 -3.05 -7.56
N ARG A 59 3.44 -3.98 -8.49
CA ARG A 59 3.17 -5.38 -8.21
C ARG A 59 4.20 -5.93 -7.23
N ILE A 60 3.78 -6.87 -6.38
CA ILE A 60 4.73 -7.60 -5.54
C ILE A 60 5.67 -8.39 -6.46
N GLY A 61 6.97 -8.20 -6.26
CA GLY A 61 7.99 -8.84 -7.09
C GLY A 61 8.39 -8.05 -8.33
N GLU A 62 7.74 -6.91 -8.60
CA GLU A 62 8.11 -6.07 -9.74
C GLU A 62 9.53 -5.51 -9.56
N ARG A 63 10.33 -5.63 -10.61
CA ARG A 63 11.71 -5.15 -10.63
C ARG A 63 11.84 -4.04 -11.64
N GLY A 64 12.75 -3.09 -11.36
CA GLY A 64 13.11 -2.05 -12.31
C GLY A 64 12.80 -0.66 -11.84
N GLY A 65 13.14 0.30 -12.68
CA GLY A 65 13.34 1.68 -12.35
C GLY A 65 12.13 2.51 -11.99
N GLY A 66 10.97 1.93 -11.84
CA GLY A 66 9.78 2.70 -11.47
C GLY A 66 9.32 2.52 -10.03
N ALA A 67 9.86 1.53 -9.30
CA ALA A 67 9.39 1.25 -7.94
C ALA A 67 9.96 2.28 -6.95
N PRO A 68 9.11 2.89 -6.10
CA PRO A 68 9.59 3.77 -5.03
C PRO A 68 10.49 3.01 -4.05
N ASP A 69 11.45 3.73 -3.45
CA ASP A 69 12.37 3.15 -2.46
C ASP A 69 11.63 2.47 -1.30
N SER A 70 10.53 3.07 -0.85
CA SER A 70 9.73 2.47 0.23
C SER A 70 9.18 1.10 -0.17
N SER A 71 8.71 0.95 -1.41
CA SER A 71 8.22 -0.33 -1.91
C SER A 71 9.34 -1.36 -2.01
N VAL A 72 10.52 -0.96 -2.47
CA VAL A 72 11.68 -1.84 -2.55
C VAL A 72 12.05 -2.37 -1.17
N ARG A 73 12.10 -1.49 -0.16
CA ARG A 73 12.42 -1.91 1.21
C ARG A 73 11.34 -2.81 1.80
N GLU A 74 10.08 -2.49 1.55
CA GLU A 74 8.93 -3.26 2.06
C GLU A 74 8.94 -4.68 1.52
N GLN A 75 9.42 -4.89 0.30
CA GLN A 75 9.45 -6.19 -0.35
C GLN A 75 10.81 -6.90 -0.26
N SER A 76 11.77 -6.34 0.50
CA SER A 76 13.14 -6.83 0.47
C SER A 76 13.28 -8.32 0.79
N ARG A 77 12.55 -8.81 1.80
CA ARG A 77 12.59 -10.23 2.15
C ARG A 77 11.97 -11.10 1.06
N ALA A 78 10.85 -10.66 0.50
CA ALA A 78 10.18 -11.39 -0.58
C ALA A 78 11.07 -11.51 -1.81
N MET A 79 11.83 -10.46 -2.13
CA MET A 79 12.70 -10.43 -3.30
C MET A 79 13.93 -11.34 -3.18
N GLN A 80 14.22 -11.82 -1.97
CA GLN A 80 15.27 -12.81 -1.73
C GLN A 80 14.83 -14.25 -2.00
N SER A 81 13.58 -14.44 -2.42
CA SER A 81 13.01 -15.75 -2.69
C SER A 81 13.66 -16.41 -3.90
N PRO A 82 13.61 -17.75 -3.99
CA PRO A 82 14.09 -18.47 -5.17
C PRO A 82 13.38 -18.01 -6.45
N PRO A 83 14.05 -18.15 -7.62
CA PRO A 83 13.43 -17.78 -8.89
C PRO A 83 12.06 -18.39 -9.16
N ALA A 84 11.87 -19.65 -8.76
CA ALA A 84 10.58 -20.33 -8.94
C ALA A 84 9.45 -19.64 -8.18
N THR A 85 9.74 -19.17 -6.95
CA THR A 85 8.75 -18.44 -6.15
C THR A 85 8.44 -17.09 -6.79
N LEU A 86 9.46 -16.37 -7.28
CA LEU A 86 9.27 -15.08 -7.93
C LEU A 86 8.46 -15.23 -9.23
N GLU A 87 8.70 -16.28 -9.99
CA GLU A 87 7.92 -16.57 -11.20
C GLU A 87 6.46 -16.88 -10.87
N ALA A 88 6.23 -17.66 -9.80
CA ALA A 88 4.87 -17.96 -9.35
C ALA A 88 4.15 -16.70 -8.88
N LEU A 89 4.84 -15.83 -8.17
CA LEU A 89 4.26 -14.53 -7.75
C LEU A 89 3.85 -13.71 -8.97
N ASP A 90 4.70 -13.63 -9.99
CA ASP A 90 4.38 -12.89 -11.21
C ASP A 90 3.13 -13.45 -11.89
N ALA A 91 3.07 -14.76 -12.07
CA ALA A 91 1.94 -15.42 -12.72
C ALA A 91 0.63 -15.22 -11.92
N GLU A 92 0.69 -15.41 -10.59
CA GLU A 92 -0.49 -15.26 -9.74
C GLU A 92 -0.94 -13.80 -9.63
N ASN A 93 0.00 -12.83 -9.64
CA ASN A 93 -0.34 -11.41 -9.69
C ASN A 93 -1.16 -11.09 -10.93
N ARG A 94 -0.77 -11.64 -12.08
CA ARG A 94 -1.51 -11.40 -13.33
C ARG A 94 -2.92 -11.96 -13.26
N ARG A 95 -3.07 -13.17 -12.73
CA ARG A 95 -4.40 -13.79 -12.53
C ARG A 95 -5.26 -12.96 -11.59
N TYR A 96 -4.66 -12.47 -10.52
CA TYR A 96 -5.34 -11.61 -9.55
C TYR A 96 -5.86 -10.33 -10.22
N GLU A 97 -5.00 -9.65 -10.98
CA GLU A 97 -5.36 -8.42 -11.67
C GLU A 97 -6.46 -8.66 -12.71
N ASP A 98 -6.39 -9.78 -13.43
CA ASP A 98 -7.42 -10.15 -14.40
C ASP A 98 -8.78 -10.36 -13.73
N LYS A 99 -8.77 -10.96 -12.55
CA LYS A 99 -10.00 -11.25 -11.82
C LYS A 99 -10.59 -10.00 -11.15
N PHE A 100 -9.76 -9.21 -10.47
CA PHE A 100 -10.22 -8.14 -9.58
C PHE A 100 -10.08 -6.73 -10.15
N GLY A 101 -9.25 -6.55 -11.17
CA GLY A 101 -9.10 -5.26 -11.84
C GLY A 101 -8.18 -4.26 -11.13
N HIS A 102 -7.46 -4.69 -10.11
CA HIS A 102 -6.44 -3.88 -9.42
C HIS A 102 -5.30 -4.78 -8.97
N VAL A 103 -4.15 -4.18 -8.60
CA VAL A 103 -3.00 -4.97 -8.15
C VAL A 103 -3.27 -5.63 -6.80
N PHE A 104 -2.61 -6.77 -6.57
CA PHE A 104 -2.63 -7.43 -5.26
C PHE A 104 -1.84 -6.58 -4.27
N LEU A 105 -2.48 -6.23 -3.16
CA LEU A 105 -1.89 -5.43 -2.11
C LEU A 105 -1.77 -6.21 -0.82
N ILE A 106 -0.60 -6.17 -0.21
CA ILE A 106 -0.32 -6.78 1.08
C ILE A 106 0.78 -5.99 1.77
N ALA A 107 0.68 -5.87 3.08
CA ALA A 107 1.76 -5.29 3.88
C ALA A 107 2.91 -6.29 3.88
N ALA A 108 3.87 -6.10 2.99
CA ALA A 108 4.89 -7.10 2.64
C ALA A 108 6.10 -7.11 3.59
N SER A 109 6.27 -6.08 4.42
CA SER A 109 7.44 -5.96 5.31
C SER A 109 7.63 -7.22 6.16
N GLY A 110 8.81 -7.82 6.06
CA GLY A 110 9.16 -9.00 6.83
C GLY A 110 8.55 -10.31 6.36
N ARG A 111 7.72 -10.30 5.31
CA ARG A 111 7.14 -11.52 4.75
C ARG A 111 8.04 -12.15 3.69
N SER A 112 8.13 -13.48 3.68
CA SER A 112 8.80 -14.21 2.61
C SER A 112 7.92 -14.23 1.36
N GLY A 113 8.54 -14.52 0.20
CA GLY A 113 7.79 -14.70 -1.03
C GLY A 113 6.76 -15.82 -0.94
N ASP A 114 7.10 -16.91 -0.26
CA ASP A 114 6.18 -18.04 -0.07
C ASP A 114 4.96 -17.64 0.78
N GLU A 115 5.17 -16.85 1.83
CA GLU A 115 4.08 -16.34 2.66
C GLU A 115 3.13 -15.45 1.86
N ILE A 116 3.71 -14.55 1.04
CA ILE A 116 2.93 -13.66 0.18
C ILE A 116 2.15 -14.47 -0.87
N LEU A 117 2.81 -15.46 -1.48
CA LEU A 117 2.18 -16.33 -2.48
C LEU A 117 1.00 -17.11 -1.90
N ALA A 118 1.16 -17.65 -0.70
CA ALA A 118 0.09 -18.36 -0.01
C ALA A 118 -1.12 -17.45 0.23
N GLU A 119 -0.86 -16.22 0.67
CA GLU A 119 -1.91 -15.24 0.94
C GLU A 119 -2.62 -14.81 -0.34
N LEU A 120 -1.87 -14.61 -1.43
CA LEU A 120 -2.44 -14.26 -2.72
C LEU A 120 -3.37 -15.37 -3.21
N ARG A 121 -2.96 -16.62 -3.10
CA ARG A 121 -3.76 -17.78 -3.49
C ARG A 121 -5.03 -17.89 -2.66
N ARG A 122 -4.94 -17.63 -1.37
CA ARG A 122 -6.12 -17.62 -0.49
C ARG A 122 -7.12 -16.57 -0.95
N ARG A 123 -6.64 -15.37 -1.23
CA ARG A 123 -7.49 -14.24 -1.60
C ARG A 123 -8.09 -14.37 -3.00
N MET A 124 -7.48 -15.19 -3.86
CA MET A 124 -8.03 -15.46 -5.20
C MET A 124 -9.44 -16.07 -5.17
N SER A 125 -9.80 -16.73 -4.08
CA SER A 125 -11.13 -17.33 -3.94
C SER A 125 -12.19 -16.39 -3.38
N ASP A 126 -11.79 -15.19 -2.94
CA ASP A 126 -12.73 -14.18 -2.43
C ASP A 126 -13.62 -13.66 -3.57
N ASP A 127 -14.85 -13.26 -3.24
CA ASP A 127 -15.65 -12.50 -4.19
C ASP A 127 -15.08 -11.07 -4.32
N PRO A 128 -15.38 -10.36 -5.43
CA PRO A 128 -14.79 -9.03 -5.65
C PRO A 128 -15.03 -8.01 -4.55
N ALA A 129 -16.21 -8.02 -3.93
CA ALA A 129 -16.50 -7.05 -2.85
C ALA A 129 -15.69 -7.35 -1.59
N ALA A 130 -15.58 -8.63 -1.22
CA ALA A 130 -14.78 -9.04 -0.07
C ALA A 130 -13.30 -8.74 -0.32
N GLU A 131 -12.81 -9.02 -1.52
CA GLU A 131 -11.41 -8.76 -1.85
C GLU A 131 -11.08 -7.27 -1.86
N PHE A 132 -11.99 -6.42 -2.37
CA PHE A 132 -11.79 -4.98 -2.34
C PHE A 132 -11.67 -4.47 -0.90
N THR A 133 -12.50 -4.99 0.01
CA THR A 133 -12.41 -4.65 1.44
C THR A 133 -11.06 -5.06 2.03
N GLU A 134 -10.56 -6.25 1.70
CA GLU A 134 -9.24 -6.69 2.15
C GLU A 134 -8.11 -5.83 1.56
N ALA A 135 -8.21 -5.49 0.27
CA ALA A 135 -7.22 -4.64 -0.40
C ALA A 135 -7.14 -3.26 0.27
N LYS A 136 -8.28 -2.66 0.58
CA LYS A 136 -8.32 -1.38 1.30
C LYS A 136 -7.67 -1.50 2.69
N ARG A 137 -7.94 -2.60 3.39
CA ARG A 137 -7.36 -2.85 4.72
C ARG A 137 -5.84 -2.95 4.64
N GLU A 138 -5.33 -3.66 3.64
CA GLU A 138 -3.88 -3.78 3.45
C GLU A 138 -3.25 -2.44 3.06
N LEU A 139 -3.89 -1.66 2.22
CA LEU A 139 -3.39 -0.33 1.86
C LEU A 139 -3.36 0.60 3.07
N ARG A 140 -4.35 0.51 3.96
CA ARG A 140 -4.33 1.25 5.24
C ARG A 140 -3.11 0.86 6.07
N LYS A 141 -2.81 -0.42 6.20
CA LYS A 141 -1.65 -0.91 6.95
C LYS A 141 -0.36 -0.38 6.36
N ILE A 142 -0.21 -0.45 5.04
CA ILE A 142 0.98 0.04 4.33
C ILE A 142 1.15 1.54 4.59
N THR A 143 0.06 2.30 4.48
CA THR A 143 0.08 3.74 4.71
C THR A 143 0.51 4.07 6.14
N LEU A 144 -0.05 3.39 7.13
CA LEU A 144 0.29 3.64 8.53
C LEU A 144 1.75 3.30 8.84
N LEU A 145 2.27 2.22 8.26
CA LEU A 145 3.69 1.89 8.41
C LEU A 145 4.60 2.95 7.79
N ARG A 146 4.20 3.51 6.65
CA ARG A 146 4.95 4.59 6.00
C ARG A 146 4.89 5.89 6.80
N LEU A 147 3.74 6.18 7.42
CA LEU A 147 3.57 7.37 8.27
C LEU A 147 4.55 7.38 9.44
N GLU A 148 4.85 6.23 10.02
CA GLU A 148 5.79 6.12 11.13
C GLU A 148 7.20 6.63 10.77
N LYS A 149 7.53 6.65 9.48
CA LYS A 149 8.84 7.06 8.96
C LYS A 149 8.87 8.51 8.50
N ILE A 150 7.74 9.20 8.51
CA ILE A 150 7.65 10.59 8.10
C ILE A 150 8.32 11.48 9.14
N ARG A 151 9.06 12.47 8.64
CA ARG A 151 9.61 13.54 9.47
C ARG A 151 8.77 14.80 9.28
N TYR A 152 8.27 15.35 10.39
CA TYR A 152 7.48 16.56 10.37
C TYR A 152 7.89 17.48 11.50
N PRO A 153 7.70 18.82 11.36
CA PRO A 153 8.07 19.77 12.41
C PRO A 153 7.23 19.57 13.67
#